data_7d2f2d6ec4e95716a1c45fd38c477f4f
#
_entry.id   7d2f2d6ec4e95716a1c45fd38c477f4f
#
_cell.length_a   1.000
_cell.length_b   1.000
_cell.length_c   1.000
_cell.angle_alpha   90.00
_cell.angle_beta   90.00
_cell.angle_gamma   90.00
#
_symmetry.space_group_name_H-M   'P 1'
#
loop_
_entity.id
_entity.type
_entity.pdbx_description
1 polymer ?
#
loop_
_entity_poly.entity_id
_entity_poly.type
_entity_poly.pdbx_seq_one_letter_code
_entity_poly.pdbx_strand_id
1 'polypeptide(L)'
;MIRAVILDWAGTVVDFGSRAPMAAFQEAFRRLGVEISIDDARGPMGMAKRDHIRLVGSAPHTNAAWKARHGHDFGEADIDAIFEVFEPLNVAAVEKPEHSSLIAGANASLDWCAGRGIRIGSTTGYTRPIMQRLAPLAAKQGFAPEVMVCAGDLAAGRPAPLQMWWAMATMGIWPASEVVKFDDTPPGIGEARNAGAWAVGFALSGNIAGLSEAEMAQASEDQKAEMRERATVQLIEAGAHLVVDSIADLPMAIADIEARMAEGESP
;
A
#
# COMPACT_ATOMS: atom_id res chain seq x y z
N MET A 1 8.51 12.80 -20.27
CA MET A 1 7.10 12.35 -20.35
C MET A 1 6.99 11.01 -19.63
N ILE A 2 5.97 10.83 -18.81
CA ILE A 2 5.75 9.59 -18.07
C ILE A 2 5.33 8.47 -19.02
N ARG A 3 5.94 7.28 -18.86
CA ARG A 3 5.72 6.10 -19.70
C ARG A 3 5.05 4.95 -18.96
N ALA A 4 5.18 4.92 -17.64
CA ALA A 4 4.53 3.89 -16.83
C ALA A 4 4.11 4.42 -15.46
N VAL A 5 3.07 3.82 -14.92
CA VAL A 5 2.69 3.94 -13.52
C VAL A 5 2.82 2.57 -12.84
N ILE A 6 3.31 2.57 -11.62
CA ILE A 6 3.33 1.39 -10.75
C ILE A 6 2.38 1.68 -9.58
N LEU A 7 1.32 0.89 -9.48
CA LEU A 7 0.27 1.09 -8.49
C LEU A 7 0.42 0.08 -7.35
N ASP A 8 0.27 0.53 -6.12
CA ASP A 8 -0.04 -0.36 -5.00
C ASP A 8 -1.49 -0.86 -5.11
N TRP A 9 -1.94 -1.67 -4.17
CA TRP A 9 -3.27 -2.29 -4.19
C TRP A 9 -4.21 -1.71 -3.14
N ALA A 10 -4.09 -2.13 -1.88
CA ALA A 10 -5.00 -1.70 -0.82
C ALA A 10 -4.81 -0.23 -0.47
N GLY A 11 -5.87 0.56 -0.38
CA GLY A 11 -5.79 2.01 -0.15
C GLY A 11 -5.40 2.84 -1.38
N THR A 12 -4.93 2.16 -2.44
CA THR A 12 -4.49 2.78 -3.70
C THR A 12 -5.49 2.53 -4.84
N VAL A 13 -5.76 1.27 -5.18
CA VAL A 13 -6.69 0.89 -6.26
C VAL A 13 -7.92 0.16 -5.74
N VAL A 14 -7.77 -0.61 -4.69
CA VAL A 14 -8.84 -1.38 -4.00
C VAL A 14 -8.81 -1.10 -2.51
N ASP A 15 -9.80 -1.60 -1.76
CA ASP A 15 -9.83 -1.56 -0.29
C ASP A 15 -9.63 -0.14 0.26
N PHE A 16 -10.59 0.75 0.03
CA PHE A 16 -10.57 2.12 0.54
C PHE A 16 -10.23 2.14 2.04
N GLY A 17 -9.20 2.90 2.43
CA GLY A 17 -8.68 2.95 3.80
C GLY A 17 -7.72 1.80 4.18
N SER A 18 -7.39 0.90 3.26
CA SER A 18 -6.49 -0.25 3.50
C SER A 18 -6.89 -1.06 4.74
N ARG A 19 -8.14 -1.49 4.82
CA ARG A 19 -8.78 -2.02 6.03
C ARG A 19 -8.72 -3.54 6.17
N ALA A 20 -8.63 -4.28 5.06
CA ALA A 20 -8.60 -5.75 5.09
C ALA A 20 -7.52 -6.32 6.01
N PRO A 21 -6.27 -5.81 6.01
CA PRO A 21 -5.23 -6.36 6.87
C PRO A 21 -5.42 -6.04 8.35
N MET A 22 -6.06 -4.91 8.69
CA MET A 22 -6.19 -4.44 10.09
C MET A 22 -6.87 -5.46 10.98
N ALA A 23 -8.07 -5.88 10.60
CA ALA A 23 -8.83 -6.87 11.35
C ALA A 23 -8.11 -8.23 11.42
N ALA A 24 -7.41 -8.61 10.35
CA ALA A 24 -6.64 -9.85 10.31
C ALA A 24 -5.44 -9.80 11.29
N PHE A 25 -4.72 -8.68 11.39
CA PHE A 25 -3.64 -8.50 12.37
C PHE A 25 -4.16 -8.57 13.81
N GLN A 26 -5.18 -7.79 14.14
CA GLN A 26 -5.76 -7.80 15.49
C GLN A 26 -6.23 -9.21 15.88
N GLU A 27 -6.95 -9.89 14.99
CA GLU A 27 -7.44 -11.24 15.24
C GLU A 27 -6.31 -12.27 15.38
N ALA A 28 -5.22 -12.14 14.58
CA ALA A 28 -4.09 -13.06 14.69
C ALA A 28 -3.38 -12.94 16.06
N PHE A 29 -3.09 -11.72 16.51
CA PHE A 29 -2.51 -11.49 17.83
C PHE A 29 -3.47 -11.92 18.96
N ARG A 30 -4.75 -11.60 18.84
CA ARG A 30 -5.79 -12.01 19.82
C ARG A 30 -5.90 -13.52 19.97
N ARG A 31 -5.83 -14.29 18.88
CA ARG A 31 -5.84 -15.77 18.94
C ARG A 31 -4.65 -16.35 19.68
N LEU A 32 -3.53 -15.66 19.65
CA LEU A 32 -2.34 -16.01 20.43
C LEU A 32 -2.29 -15.35 21.82
N GLY A 33 -3.40 -14.72 22.23
CA GLY A 33 -3.62 -14.24 23.59
C GLY A 33 -3.02 -12.86 23.90
N VAL A 34 -2.69 -12.08 22.87
CA VAL A 34 -2.22 -10.68 23.02
C VAL A 34 -3.11 -9.78 22.17
N GLU A 35 -3.60 -8.71 22.76
CA GLU A 35 -4.35 -7.68 22.02
C GLU A 35 -3.44 -6.56 21.56
N ILE A 36 -3.64 -6.12 20.32
CA ILE A 36 -2.98 -4.94 19.73
C ILE A 36 -4.03 -3.93 19.31
N SER A 37 -3.68 -2.64 19.36
CA SER A 37 -4.53 -1.57 18.88
C SER A 37 -4.59 -1.53 17.34
N ILE A 38 -5.57 -0.81 16.79
CA ILE A 38 -5.60 -0.52 15.35
C ILE A 38 -4.37 0.31 14.94
N ASP A 39 -3.94 1.23 15.78
CA ASP A 39 -2.78 2.08 15.49
C ASP A 39 -1.47 1.27 15.46
N ASP A 40 -1.32 0.28 16.35
CA ASP A 40 -0.18 -0.66 16.29
C ASP A 40 -0.17 -1.44 14.96
N ALA A 41 -1.34 -1.97 14.57
CA ALA A 41 -1.48 -2.71 13.32
C ALA A 41 -1.30 -1.82 12.08
N ARG A 42 -1.59 -0.52 12.17
CA ARG A 42 -1.55 0.42 11.05
C ARG A 42 -0.17 1.00 10.78
N GLY A 43 0.63 1.21 11.82
CA GLY A 43 1.94 1.87 11.72
C GLY A 43 2.86 1.28 10.64
N PRO A 44 3.15 -0.04 10.64
CA PRO A 44 4.04 -0.67 9.67
C PRO A 44 3.37 -1.06 8.34
N MET A 45 2.18 -0.52 8.01
CA MET A 45 1.48 -0.88 6.78
C MET A 45 2.33 -0.61 5.53
N GLY A 46 2.15 -1.43 4.50
CA GLY A 46 2.93 -1.36 3.25
C GLY A 46 4.19 -2.20 3.23
N MET A 47 4.69 -2.64 4.40
CA MET A 47 5.81 -3.57 4.51
C MET A 47 5.43 -5.01 4.18
N ALA A 48 6.44 -5.88 3.95
CA ALA A 48 6.25 -7.32 3.90
C ALA A 48 5.65 -7.81 5.24
N LYS A 49 4.67 -8.72 5.18
CA LYS A 49 3.83 -9.05 6.34
C LYS A 49 4.61 -9.62 7.54
N ARG A 50 5.68 -10.38 7.28
CA ARG A 50 6.56 -10.88 8.37
C ARG A 50 7.29 -9.75 9.09
N ASP A 51 7.80 -8.75 8.33
CA ASP A 51 8.49 -7.59 8.90
C ASP A 51 7.51 -6.69 9.66
N HIS A 52 6.30 -6.55 9.15
CA HIS A 52 5.20 -5.88 9.83
C HIS A 52 4.89 -6.55 11.19
N ILE A 53 4.68 -7.88 11.22
CA ILE A 53 4.45 -8.65 12.46
C ILE A 53 5.62 -8.47 13.42
N ARG A 54 6.88 -8.52 12.93
CA ARG A 54 8.07 -8.30 13.73
C ARG A 54 8.04 -6.96 14.44
N LEU A 55 7.74 -5.87 13.71
CA LEU A 55 7.69 -4.54 14.31
C LEU A 55 6.59 -4.40 15.35
N VAL A 56 5.39 -4.88 15.06
CA VAL A 56 4.26 -4.85 16.01
C VAL A 56 4.57 -5.67 17.26
N GLY A 57 5.04 -6.90 17.10
CA GLY A 57 5.34 -7.79 18.21
C GLY A 57 6.52 -7.35 19.07
N SER A 58 7.51 -6.69 18.45
CA SER A 58 8.69 -6.16 19.15
C SER A 58 8.46 -4.78 19.78
N ALA A 59 7.33 -4.14 19.54
CA ALA A 59 6.99 -2.88 20.20
C ALA A 59 6.97 -3.08 21.73
N PRO A 60 7.52 -2.16 22.54
CA PRO A 60 7.73 -2.37 23.97
C PRO A 60 6.49 -2.86 24.73
N HIS A 61 5.33 -2.28 24.47
CA HIS A 61 4.09 -2.65 25.13
C HIS A 61 3.56 -4.01 24.65
N THR A 62 3.64 -4.32 23.34
CA THR A 62 3.24 -5.62 22.79
C THR A 62 4.16 -6.73 23.28
N ASN A 63 5.48 -6.52 23.25
CA ASN A 63 6.46 -7.47 23.76
C ASN A 63 6.28 -7.74 25.27
N ALA A 64 5.98 -6.71 26.05
CA ALA A 64 5.69 -6.89 27.49
C ALA A 64 4.43 -7.75 27.72
N ALA A 65 3.36 -7.51 26.95
CA ALA A 65 2.14 -8.33 26.99
C ALA A 65 2.41 -9.76 26.53
N TRP A 66 3.20 -9.94 25.46
CA TRP A 66 3.63 -11.24 24.96
C TRP A 66 4.40 -12.04 26.01
N LYS A 67 5.40 -11.40 26.63
CA LYS A 67 6.20 -11.99 27.69
C LYS A 67 5.37 -12.40 28.91
N ALA A 68 4.41 -11.55 29.29
CA ALA A 68 3.48 -11.89 30.38
C ALA A 68 2.61 -13.11 30.06
N ARG A 69 2.21 -13.29 28.80
CA ARG A 69 1.35 -14.38 28.33
C ARG A 69 2.10 -15.67 28.05
N HIS A 70 3.29 -15.61 27.44
CA HIS A 70 4.05 -16.75 26.91
C HIS A 70 5.32 -17.08 27.69
N GLY A 71 5.78 -16.19 28.59
CA GLY A 71 6.95 -16.40 29.43
C GLY A 71 8.31 -16.10 28.78
N HIS A 72 8.31 -15.61 27.53
CA HIS A 72 9.51 -15.21 26.78
C HIS A 72 9.26 -13.95 25.95
N ASP A 73 10.34 -13.27 25.56
CA ASP A 73 10.25 -12.11 24.67
C ASP A 73 9.82 -12.55 23.26
N PHE A 74 9.11 -11.67 22.54
CA PHE A 74 8.65 -11.91 21.17
C PHE A 74 9.82 -12.18 20.22
N GLY A 75 9.77 -13.25 19.43
CA GLY A 75 10.86 -13.68 18.57
C GLY A 75 10.43 -14.31 17.25
N GLU A 76 11.38 -14.86 16.48
CA GLU A 76 11.12 -15.37 15.12
C GLU A 76 10.06 -16.49 15.07
N ALA A 77 10.06 -17.40 16.06
CA ALA A 77 9.05 -18.45 16.13
C ALA A 77 7.63 -17.91 16.33
N ASP A 78 7.51 -16.79 17.05
CA ASP A 78 6.25 -16.12 17.30
C ASP A 78 5.76 -15.38 16.05
N ILE A 79 6.70 -14.81 15.27
CA ILE A 79 6.38 -14.21 13.96
C ILE A 79 5.79 -15.27 13.04
N ASP A 80 6.36 -16.47 12.99
CA ASP A 80 5.86 -17.58 12.20
C ASP A 80 4.45 -17.98 12.65
N ALA A 81 4.24 -18.12 13.97
CA ALA A 81 2.93 -18.50 14.54
C ALA A 81 1.85 -17.42 14.24
N ILE A 82 2.18 -16.13 14.38
CA ILE A 82 1.25 -15.05 14.02
C ILE A 82 0.95 -15.06 12.53
N PHE A 83 1.98 -15.25 11.69
CA PHE A 83 1.84 -15.25 10.23
C PHE A 83 0.95 -16.38 9.72
N GLU A 84 1.09 -17.60 10.28
CA GLU A 84 0.25 -18.74 9.95
C GLU A 84 -1.24 -18.49 10.25
N VAL A 85 -1.54 -17.74 11.30
CA VAL A 85 -2.92 -17.33 11.63
C VAL A 85 -3.38 -16.15 10.75
N PHE A 86 -2.51 -15.18 10.52
CA PHE A 86 -2.80 -13.95 9.79
C PHE A 86 -3.14 -14.21 8.32
N GLU A 87 -2.32 -15.01 7.62
CA GLU A 87 -2.43 -15.15 6.16
C GLU A 87 -3.81 -15.69 5.72
N PRO A 88 -4.37 -16.77 6.30
CA PRO A 88 -5.72 -17.23 5.96
C PRO A 88 -6.82 -16.21 6.28
N LEU A 89 -6.67 -15.47 7.37
CA LEU A 89 -7.62 -14.41 7.74
C LEU A 89 -7.62 -13.28 6.73
N ASN A 90 -6.45 -12.86 6.30
CA ASN A 90 -6.32 -11.79 5.32
C ASN A 90 -6.78 -12.25 3.92
N VAL A 91 -6.49 -13.50 3.53
CA VAL A 91 -7.04 -14.10 2.31
C VAL A 91 -8.57 -14.05 2.31
N ALA A 92 -9.21 -14.42 3.42
CA ALA A 92 -10.67 -14.36 3.53
C ALA A 92 -11.20 -12.91 3.56
N ALA A 93 -10.43 -11.97 4.13
CA ALA A 93 -10.82 -10.56 4.20
C ALA A 93 -10.83 -9.91 2.81
N VAL A 94 -9.78 -10.12 1.99
CA VAL A 94 -9.66 -9.48 0.67
C VAL A 94 -10.69 -9.97 -0.36
N GLU A 95 -11.34 -11.11 -0.11
CA GLU A 95 -12.42 -11.61 -0.97
C GLU A 95 -13.76 -10.88 -0.74
N LYS A 96 -13.90 -10.14 0.35
CA LYS A 96 -15.14 -9.41 0.65
C LYS A 96 -15.28 -8.21 -0.28
N PRO A 97 -16.52 -7.88 -0.73
CA PRO A 97 -16.76 -6.76 -1.65
C PRO A 97 -16.18 -5.43 -1.15
N GLU A 98 -16.28 -5.14 0.15
CA GLU A 98 -15.76 -3.91 0.75
C GLU A 98 -14.23 -3.76 0.66
N HIS A 99 -13.50 -4.86 0.40
CA HIS A 99 -12.04 -4.89 0.28
C HIS A 99 -11.53 -5.24 -1.12
N SER A 100 -12.39 -5.76 -1.99
CA SER A 100 -12.04 -6.13 -3.37
C SER A 100 -12.60 -5.17 -4.42
N SER A 101 -13.49 -4.25 -4.03
CA SER A 101 -14.02 -3.23 -4.94
C SER A 101 -12.95 -2.20 -5.29
N LEU A 102 -12.96 -1.78 -6.56
CA LEU A 102 -12.11 -0.68 -7.00
C LEU A 102 -12.55 0.63 -6.32
N ILE A 103 -11.57 1.42 -5.92
CA ILE A 103 -11.79 2.77 -5.38
C ILE A 103 -12.40 3.65 -6.47
N ALA A 104 -13.34 4.50 -6.08
CA ALA A 104 -14.01 5.42 -7.00
C ALA A 104 -13.00 6.23 -7.84
N GLY A 105 -13.24 6.32 -9.15
CA GLY A 105 -12.34 6.97 -10.10
C GLY A 105 -11.23 6.07 -10.68
N ALA A 106 -11.00 4.86 -10.14
CA ALA A 106 -9.94 3.98 -10.63
C ALA A 106 -10.07 3.70 -12.13
N ASN A 107 -11.23 3.23 -12.59
CA ASN A 107 -11.42 2.93 -14.02
C ASN A 107 -11.18 4.13 -14.93
N ALA A 108 -11.65 5.32 -14.53
CA ALA A 108 -11.43 6.54 -15.32
C ALA A 108 -9.94 6.88 -15.42
N SER A 109 -9.18 6.73 -14.34
CA SER A 109 -7.74 6.97 -14.31
C SER A 109 -6.96 5.92 -15.10
N LEU A 110 -7.36 4.64 -15.04
CA LEU A 110 -6.76 3.56 -15.85
C LEU A 110 -7.01 3.77 -17.34
N ASP A 111 -8.24 4.12 -17.73
CA ASP A 111 -8.62 4.45 -19.12
C ASP A 111 -7.85 5.67 -19.64
N TRP A 112 -7.66 6.69 -18.79
CA TRP A 112 -6.85 7.86 -19.11
C TRP A 112 -5.38 7.48 -19.37
N CYS A 113 -4.80 6.60 -18.55
CA CYS A 113 -3.45 6.06 -18.78
C CYS A 113 -3.37 5.31 -20.12
N ALA A 114 -4.32 4.43 -20.38
CA ALA A 114 -4.39 3.65 -21.61
C ALA A 114 -4.50 4.56 -22.85
N GLY A 115 -5.33 5.61 -22.79
CA GLY A 115 -5.49 6.60 -23.86
C GLY A 115 -4.20 7.39 -24.18
N ARG A 116 -3.27 7.45 -23.23
CA ARG A 116 -1.96 8.08 -23.39
C ARG A 116 -0.82 7.10 -23.68
N GLY A 117 -1.10 5.81 -23.73
CA GLY A 117 -0.08 4.77 -23.88
C GLY A 117 0.81 4.60 -22.63
N ILE A 118 0.35 5.09 -21.46
CA ILE A 118 1.05 4.90 -20.18
C ILE A 118 0.78 3.49 -19.71
N ARG A 119 1.83 2.71 -19.51
CA ARG A 119 1.74 1.31 -19.10
C ARG A 119 1.51 1.19 -17.60
N ILE A 120 0.85 0.12 -17.18
CA ILE A 120 0.43 -0.07 -15.79
C ILE A 120 1.04 -1.35 -15.25
N GLY A 121 1.91 -1.21 -14.23
CA GLY A 121 2.41 -2.29 -13.40
C GLY A 121 1.94 -2.15 -11.97
N SER A 122 2.25 -3.14 -11.14
CA SER A 122 1.95 -3.07 -9.71
C SER A 122 3.01 -3.75 -8.84
N THR A 123 3.20 -3.21 -7.65
CA THR A 123 3.94 -3.85 -6.55
C THR A 123 3.08 -3.84 -5.31
N THR A 124 3.24 -4.80 -4.40
CA THR A 124 2.40 -4.89 -3.21
C THR A 124 3.12 -5.51 -2.01
N GLY A 125 2.73 -5.08 -0.81
CA GLY A 125 3.07 -5.74 0.45
C GLY A 125 2.26 -7.01 0.73
N TYR A 126 1.30 -7.37 -0.13
CA TYR A 126 0.57 -8.63 -0.06
C TYR A 126 1.40 -9.78 -0.62
N THR A 127 1.22 -10.97 0.00
CA THR A 127 1.84 -12.21 -0.46
C THR A 127 1.13 -12.79 -1.69
N ARG A 128 1.80 -13.69 -2.40
CA ARG A 128 1.23 -14.35 -3.58
C ARG A 128 -0.12 -15.06 -3.30
N PRO A 129 -0.30 -15.81 -2.19
CA PRO A 129 -1.60 -16.40 -1.85
C PRO A 129 -2.75 -15.41 -1.72
N ILE A 130 -2.51 -14.23 -1.12
CA ILE A 130 -3.51 -13.16 -1.01
C ILE A 130 -3.86 -12.64 -2.41
N MET A 131 -2.85 -12.35 -3.23
CA MET A 131 -3.03 -11.78 -4.56
C MET A 131 -3.68 -12.75 -5.55
N GLN A 132 -3.51 -14.06 -5.38
CA GLN A 132 -4.22 -15.08 -6.17
C GLN A 132 -5.74 -15.01 -5.98
N ARG A 133 -6.23 -14.44 -4.87
CA ARG A 133 -7.65 -14.21 -4.61
C ARG A 133 -8.11 -12.84 -5.04
N LEU A 134 -7.35 -11.82 -4.69
CA LEU A 134 -7.72 -10.43 -4.94
C LEU A 134 -7.61 -10.03 -6.42
N ALA A 135 -6.51 -10.37 -7.10
CA ALA A 135 -6.26 -9.92 -8.46
C ALA A 135 -7.33 -10.35 -9.49
N PRO A 136 -7.87 -11.59 -9.44
CA PRO A 136 -8.99 -11.96 -10.34
C PRO A 136 -10.28 -11.16 -10.09
N LEU A 137 -10.52 -10.71 -8.85
CA LEU A 137 -11.68 -9.89 -8.51
C LEU A 137 -11.51 -8.46 -9.03
N ALA A 138 -10.33 -7.88 -8.90
CA ALA A 138 -10.01 -6.58 -9.45
C ALA A 138 -10.00 -6.59 -10.99
N ALA A 139 -9.49 -7.65 -11.62
CA ALA A 139 -9.49 -7.81 -13.09
C ALA A 139 -10.89 -7.81 -13.68
N LYS A 140 -11.85 -8.45 -13.01
CA LYS A 140 -13.28 -8.42 -13.45
C LYS A 140 -13.88 -7.01 -13.40
N GLN A 141 -13.27 -6.09 -12.64
CA GLN A 141 -13.71 -4.72 -12.49
C GLN A 141 -12.91 -3.73 -13.37
N GLY A 142 -11.88 -4.21 -14.09
CA GLY A 142 -11.07 -3.40 -15.02
C GLY A 142 -9.61 -3.21 -14.61
N PHE A 143 -9.17 -3.66 -13.42
CA PHE A 143 -7.77 -3.53 -13.01
C PHE A 143 -6.99 -4.83 -13.20
N ALA A 144 -6.22 -4.89 -14.29
CA ALA A 144 -5.34 -6.00 -14.64
C ALA A 144 -3.96 -5.45 -15.06
N PRO A 145 -3.04 -5.18 -14.10
CA PRO A 145 -1.72 -4.65 -14.44
C PRO A 145 -0.89 -5.66 -15.25
N GLU A 146 -0.02 -5.15 -16.14
CA GLU A 146 0.85 -5.99 -17.00
C GLU A 146 1.84 -6.85 -16.19
N VAL A 147 2.23 -6.35 -15.03
CA VAL A 147 3.10 -7.03 -14.07
C VAL A 147 2.60 -6.79 -12.65
N MET A 148 2.67 -7.83 -11.84
CA MET A 148 2.34 -7.77 -10.43
C MET A 148 3.46 -8.46 -9.62
N VAL A 149 4.14 -7.69 -8.77
CA VAL A 149 5.21 -8.19 -7.90
C VAL A 149 4.71 -8.19 -6.45
N CYS A 150 4.73 -9.36 -5.83
CA CYS A 150 4.22 -9.57 -4.48
C CYS A 150 5.34 -9.59 -3.44
N ALA A 151 5.00 -9.31 -2.19
CA ALA A 151 5.93 -9.54 -1.08
C ALA A 151 6.36 -11.01 -1.04
N GLY A 152 7.68 -11.23 -0.91
CA GLY A 152 8.28 -12.57 -0.92
C GLY A 152 8.67 -13.11 -2.30
N ASP A 153 8.32 -12.45 -3.40
CA ASP A 153 8.78 -12.82 -4.73
C ASP A 153 10.30 -12.54 -4.91
N LEU A 154 10.83 -11.58 -4.17
CA LEU A 154 12.22 -11.12 -4.25
C LEU A 154 12.88 -11.14 -2.86
N ALA A 155 14.22 -11.05 -2.84
CA ALA A 155 15.04 -11.19 -1.64
C ALA A 155 14.78 -10.11 -0.57
N ALA A 156 14.31 -8.93 -0.94
CA ALA A 156 13.93 -7.88 -0.01
C ALA A 156 12.63 -7.20 -0.44
N GLY A 157 11.79 -6.90 0.55
CA GLY A 157 10.57 -6.12 0.39
C GLY A 157 10.78 -4.62 0.57
N ARG A 158 9.72 -3.85 0.46
CA ARG A 158 9.68 -2.40 0.68
C ARG A 158 10.30 -2.00 2.04
N PRO A 159 11.05 -0.93 2.12
CA PRO A 159 11.27 0.10 1.09
C PRO A 159 12.41 -0.20 0.11
N ALA A 160 12.97 -1.44 0.06
CA ALA A 160 13.95 -1.80 -0.96
C ALA A 160 13.34 -1.71 -2.38
N PRO A 161 14.08 -1.24 -3.38
CA PRO A 161 13.54 -0.93 -4.71
C PRO A 161 13.33 -2.17 -5.61
N LEU A 162 13.57 -3.36 -5.11
CA LEU A 162 13.68 -4.58 -5.92
C LEU A 162 12.39 -4.88 -6.69
N GLN A 163 11.22 -4.72 -6.05
CA GLN A 163 9.94 -4.96 -6.72
C GLN A 163 9.70 -3.95 -7.86
N MET A 164 10.01 -2.65 -7.64
CA MET A 164 9.93 -1.61 -8.66
C MET A 164 10.87 -1.91 -9.83
N TRP A 165 12.15 -2.22 -9.57
CA TRP A 165 13.12 -2.55 -10.60
C TRP A 165 12.72 -3.78 -11.40
N TRP A 166 12.20 -4.81 -10.73
CA TRP A 166 11.69 -6.00 -11.40
C TRP A 166 10.48 -5.69 -12.29
N ALA A 167 9.53 -4.91 -11.80
CA ALA A 167 8.36 -4.48 -12.56
C ALA A 167 8.78 -3.69 -13.81
N MET A 168 9.64 -2.68 -13.64
CA MET A 168 10.18 -1.88 -14.73
C MET A 168 10.93 -2.70 -15.77
N ALA A 169 11.81 -3.60 -15.32
CA ALA A 169 12.58 -4.50 -16.21
C ALA A 169 11.66 -5.44 -17.01
N THR A 170 10.65 -6.03 -16.36
CA THR A 170 9.67 -6.90 -16.99
C THR A 170 8.83 -6.16 -18.03
N MET A 171 8.47 -4.92 -17.75
CA MET A 171 7.75 -4.04 -18.68
C MET A 171 8.66 -3.42 -19.75
N GLY A 172 9.99 -3.56 -19.66
CA GLY A 172 10.93 -2.92 -20.58
C GLY A 172 10.91 -1.38 -20.49
N ILE A 173 10.71 -0.82 -19.29
CA ILE A 173 10.66 0.63 -19.04
C ILE A 173 11.97 1.10 -18.41
N TRP A 174 12.56 2.12 -19.02
CA TRP A 174 13.76 2.84 -18.60
C TRP A 174 13.78 4.25 -19.22
N PRO A 175 14.26 5.30 -18.54
CA PRO A 175 14.80 5.32 -17.15
C PRO A 175 13.69 5.37 -16.10
N ALA A 176 14.06 5.17 -14.81
CA ALA A 176 13.13 5.23 -13.69
C ALA A 176 12.47 6.61 -13.52
N SER A 177 13.13 7.69 -13.93
CA SER A 177 12.58 9.04 -13.95
C SER A 177 11.38 9.23 -14.90
N GLU A 178 11.05 8.25 -15.74
CA GLU A 178 9.85 8.23 -16.59
C GLU A 178 8.72 7.36 -15.97
N VAL A 179 8.88 6.97 -14.69
CA VAL A 179 7.93 6.13 -13.96
C VAL A 179 7.41 6.88 -12.72
N VAL A 180 6.10 6.77 -12.48
CA VAL A 180 5.46 7.26 -11.24
C VAL A 180 4.93 6.07 -10.47
N LYS A 181 5.28 5.98 -9.19
CA LYS A 181 4.60 5.07 -8.27
C LYS A 181 3.56 5.83 -7.48
N PHE A 182 2.37 5.21 -7.35
CA PHE A 182 1.31 5.66 -6.46
C PHE A 182 1.16 4.67 -5.31
N ASP A 183 1.15 5.18 -4.10
CA ASP A 183 1.06 4.37 -2.88
C ASP A 183 0.46 5.20 -1.73
N ASP A 184 -0.15 4.54 -0.77
CA ASP A 184 -0.76 5.18 0.40
C ASP A 184 0.06 5.01 1.69
N THR A 185 1.27 4.44 1.57
CA THR A 185 2.10 4.07 2.72
C THR A 185 3.53 4.59 2.63
N PRO A 186 4.16 4.97 3.76
CA PRO A 186 5.56 5.36 3.80
C PRO A 186 6.53 4.33 3.19
N PRO A 187 6.41 3.00 3.44
CA PRO A 187 7.28 2.01 2.82
C PRO A 187 7.14 1.94 1.29
N GLY A 188 5.94 2.13 0.75
CA GLY A 188 5.71 2.15 -0.69
C GLY A 188 6.25 3.42 -1.37
N ILE A 189 6.14 4.58 -0.71
CA ILE A 189 6.78 5.82 -1.14
C ILE A 189 8.30 5.66 -1.13
N GLY A 190 8.86 5.08 -0.05
CA GLY A 190 10.30 4.80 0.05
C GLY A 190 10.79 3.84 -1.04
N GLU A 191 9.99 2.86 -1.44
CA GLU A 191 10.29 1.97 -2.56
C GLU A 191 10.49 2.75 -3.88
N ALA A 192 9.60 3.70 -4.18
CA ALA A 192 9.69 4.54 -5.36
C ALA A 192 10.95 5.42 -5.35
N ARG A 193 11.20 6.08 -4.22
CA ARG A 193 12.38 6.94 -4.02
C ARG A 193 13.68 6.17 -4.21
N ASN A 194 13.77 5.02 -3.57
CA ASN A 194 14.94 4.16 -3.67
C ASN A 194 15.11 3.55 -5.08
N ALA A 195 14.03 3.43 -5.84
CA ALA A 195 14.08 3.01 -7.23
C ALA A 195 14.52 4.13 -8.20
N GLY A 196 14.54 5.40 -7.77
CA GLY A 196 14.80 6.56 -8.61
C GLY A 196 13.60 6.98 -9.46
N ALA A 197 12.39 6.68 -8.99
CA ALA A 197 11.13 7.01 -9.65
C ALA A 197 10.37 8.11 -8.90
N TRP A 198 9.44 8.76 -9.58
CA TRP A 198 8.51 9.68 -8.95
C TRP A 198 7.58 8.93 -7.98
N ALA A 199 7.30 9.55 -6.83
CA ALA A 199 6.44 9.00 -5.80
C ALA A 199 5.26 9.95 -5.53
N VAL A 200 4.05 9.43 -5.63
CA VAL A 200 2.81 10.15 -5.30
C VAL A 200 2.08 9.40 -4.21
N GLY A 201 1.72 10.13 -3.15
CA GLY A 201 0.97 9.61 -2.02
C GLY A 201 -0.53 9.79 -2.17
N PHE A 202 -1.33 8.86 -1.60
CA PHE A 202 -2.77 9.01 -1.46
C PHE A 202 -3.17 9.28 0.00
N ALA A 203 -3.81 10.42 0.24
CA ALA A 203 -4.14 10.89 1.58
C ALA A 203 -5.45 10.30 2.12
N LEU A 204 -6.55 10.46 1.40
CA LEU A 204 -7.88 10.16 1.94
C LEU A 204 -8.35 8.74 1.66
N SER A 205 -7.97 8.14 0.51
CA SER A 205 -8.29 6.74 0.23
C SER A 205 -7.36 5.75 0.93
N GLY A 206 -6.27 6.24 1.53
CA GLY A 206 -5.16 5.45 2.02
C GLY A 206 -5.24 5.02 3.48
N ASN A 207 -4.22 4.25 3.86
CA ASN A 207 -4.05 3.67 5.19
C ASN A 207 -4.03 4.71 6.32
N ILE A 208 -3.44 5.91 6.09
CA ILE A 208 -3.27 6.91 7.15
C ILE A 208 -4.63 7.52 7.55
N ALA A 209 -5.53 7.76 6.60
CA ALA A 209 -6.91 8.15 6.89
C ALA A 209 -7.69 6.99 7.50
N GLY A 210 -7.61 5.80 6.92
CA GLY A 210 -8.06 4.53 7.47
C GLY A 210 -9.57 4.37 7.64
N LEU A 211 -10.37 5.26 7.09
CA LEU A 211 -11.82 5.19 7.07
C LEU A 211 -12.30 4.31 5.90
N SER A 212 -13.49 3.76 6.02
CA SER A 212 -14.21 3.22 4.85
C SER A 212 -14.69 4.36 3.96
N GLU A 213 -15.01 4.04 2.70
CA GLU A 213 -15.60 5.02 1.77
C GLU A 213 -16.89 5.66 2.33
N ALA A 214 -17.73 4.85 3.00
CA ALA A 214 -18.95 5.34 3.62
C ALA A 214 -18.69 6.29 4.81
N GLU A 215 -17.70 5.99 5.66
CA GLU A 215 -17.28 6.86 6.75
C GLU A 215 -16.64 8.15 6.20
N MET A 216 -15.81 8.05 5.17
CA MET A 216 -15.19 9.21 4.50
C MET A 216 -16.26 10.12 3.86
N ALA A 217 -17.31 9.55 3.27
CA ALA A 217 -18.42 10.34 2.71
C ALA A 217 -19.21 11.10 3.78
N GLN A 218 -19.23 10.62 5.03
CA GLN A 218 -19.91 11.26 6.15
C GLN A 218 -18.99 12.23 6.94
N ALA A 219 -17.69 12.18 6.73
CA ALA A 219 -16.73 13.05 7.39
C ALA A 219 -16.94 14.52 6.97
N SER A 220 -16.84 15.43 7.94
CA SER A 220 -16.86 16.87 7.66
C SER A 220 -15.62 17.31 6.88
N GLU A 221 -15.68 18.47 6.21
CA GLU A 221 -14.52 19.01 5.50
C GLU A 221 -13.33 19.29 6.44
N ASP A 222 -13.59 19.69 7.68
CA ASP A 222 -12.53 19.88 8.69
C ASP A 222 -11.85 18.54 9.05
N GLN A 223 -12.63 17.47 9.25
CA GLN A 223 -12.08 16.13 9.49
C GLN A 223 -11.26 15.63 8.29
N LYS A 224 -11.75 15.84 7.07
CA LYS A 224 -10.99 15.50 5.85
C LYS A 224 -9.71 16.32 5.75
N ALA A 225 -9.75 17.60 6.08
CA ALA A 225 -8.57 18.46 6.09
C ALA A 225 -7.51 17.98 7.09
N GLU A 226 -7.89 17.62 8.32
CA GLU A 226 -6.98 17.06 9.31
C GLU A 226 -6.36 15.72 8.85
N MET A 227 -7.18 14.84 8.27
CA MET A 227 -6.68 13.55 7.73
C MET A 227 -5.72 13.78 6.58
N ARG A 228 -6.04 14.70 5.66
CA ARG A 228 -5.19 15.07 4.53
C ARG A 228 -3.86 15.64 5.00
N GLU A 229 -3.88 16.56 5.97
CA GLU A 229 -2.66 17.15 6.55
C GLU A 229 -1.78 16.07 7.17
N ARG A 230 -2.35 15.21 8.03
CA ARG A 230 -1.63 14.11 8.67
C ARG A 230 -1.01 13.14 7.66
N ALA A 231 -1.76 12.77 6.63
CA ALA A 231 -1.26 11.89 5.58
C ALA A 231 -0.18 12.58 4.75
N THR A 232 -0.37 13.84 4.40
CA THR A 232 0.61 14.63 3.64
C THR A 232 1.94 14.71 4.38
N VAL A 233 1.93 15.05 5.68
CA VAL A 233 3.15 15.12 6.49
C VAL A 233 3.91 13.80 6.42
N GLN A 234 3.26 12.68 6.73
CA GLN A 234 3.92 11.37 6.79
C GLN A 234 4.44 10.91 5.41
N LEU A 235 3.68 11.14 4.34
CA LEU A 235 4.07 10.70 3.00
C LEU A 235 5.18 11.60 2.41
N ILE A 236 5.16 12.91 2.67
CA ILE A 236 6.25 13.82 2.29
C ILE A 236 7.54 13.50 3.07
N GLU A 237 7.44 13.22 4.38
CA GLU A 237 8.60 12.78 5.18
C GLU A 237 9.19 11.45 4.66
N ALA A 238 8.36 10.56 4.13
CA ALA A 238 8.81 9.34 3.45
C ALA A 238 9.41 9.58 2.06
N GLY A 239 9.28 10.80 1.54
CA GLY A 239 9.87 11.23 0.27
C GLY A 239 8.88 11.34 -0.90
N ALA A 240 7.58 11.42 -0.67
CA ALA A 240 6.62 11.69 -1.74
C ALA A 240 6.90 13.07 -2.38
N HIS A 241 6.82 13.12 -3.71
CA HIS A 241 6.96 14.36 -4.47
C HIS A 241 5.66 15.16 -4.51
N LEU A 242 4.54 14.44 -4.38
CA LEU A 242 3.19 14.97 -4.39
C LEU A 242 2.29 14.07 -3.55
N VAL A 243 1.28 14.66 -2.91
CA VAL A 243 0.21 13.92 -2.22
C VAL A 243 -1.12 14.44 -2.75
N VAL A 244 -1.99 13.50 -3.14
CA VAL A 244 -3.34 13.77 -3.61
C VAL A 244 -4.35 12.92 -2.82
N ASP A 245 -5.65 13.10 -3.01
CA ASP A 245 -6.62 12.45 -2.16
C ASP A 245 -6.82 10.95 -2.48
N SER A 246 -6.85 10.61 -3.77
CA SER A 246 -7.14 9.24 -4.22
C SER A 246 -6.70 8.99 -5.65
N ILE A 247 -6.92 7.76 -6.13
CA ILE A 247 -6.64 7.38 -7.52
C ILE A 247 -7.41 8.21 -8.56
N ALA A 248 -8.52 8.83 -8.19
CA ALA A 248 -9.25 9.74 -9.09
C ALA A 248 -8.41 10.94 -9.53
N ASP A 249 -7.42 11.34 -8.71
CA ASP A 249 -6.53 12.46 -8.96
C ASP A 249 -5.25 12.08 -9.75
N LEU A 250 -5.09 10.79 -10.12
CA LEU A 250 -3.92 10.29 -10.85
C LEU A 250 -3.63 11.09 -12.13
N PRO A 251 -4.61 11.44 -12.98
CA PRO A 251 -4.34 12.26 -14.18
C PRO A 251 -3.74 13.63 -13.86
N MET A 252 -4.24 14.29 -12.82
CA MET A 252 -3.75 15.60 -12.37
C MET A 252 -2.33 15.46 -11.80
N ALA A 253 -2.07 14.44 -10.99
CA ALA A 253 -0.75 14.20 -10.41
C ALA A 253 0.32 13.93 -11.50
N ILE A 254 -0.02 13.16 -12.53
CA ILE A 254 0.91 12.93 -13.66
C ILE A 254 1.17 14.23 -14.44
N ALA A 255 0.15 15.05 -14.65
CA ALA A 255 0.32 16.33 -15.35
C ALA A 255 1.24 17.27 -14.56
N ASP A 256 1.12 17.34 -13.23
CA ASP A 256 2.02 18.11 -12.36
C ASP A 256 3.47 17.61 -12.47
N ILE A 257 3.67 16.29 -12.37
CA ILE A 257 5.01 15.69 -12.49
C ILE A 257 5.62 15.99 -13.89
N GLU A 258 4.84 15.88 -14.97
CA GLU A 258 5.33 16.19 -16.31
C GLU A 258 5.69 17.67 -16.48
N ALA A 259 4.98 18.58 -15.80
CA ALA A 259 5.35 20.00 -15.77
C ALA A 259 6.69 20.21 -15.05
N ARG A 260 6.89 19.61 -13.89
CA ARG A 260 8.18 19.65 -13.16
C ARG A 260 9.33 19.06 -13.98
N MET A 261 9.10 17.93 -14.66
CA MET A 261 10.09 17.34 -15.57
C MET A 261 10.47 18.30 -16.70
N ALA A 262 9.51 19.07 -17.25
CA ALA A 262 9.77 20.07 -18.29
C ALA A 262 10.60 21.27 -17.76
N GLU A 263 10.52 21.54 -16.45
CA GLU A 263 11.34 22.54 -15.75
C GLU A 263 12.72 22.00 -15.34
N GLY A 264 13.00 20.71 -15.60
CA GLY A 264 14.29 20.08 -15.34
C GLY A 264 14.38 19.39 -13.97
N GLU A 265 13.27 19.25 -13.24
CA GLU A 265 13.26 18.46 -12.02
C GLU A 265 13.40 16.95 -12.30
N SER A 266 13.94 16.23 -11.35
CA SER A 266 14.10 14.76 -11.36
C SER A 266 13.65 14.15 -10.03
N PRO A 267 13.22 12.87 -10.01
CA PRO A 267 12.77 12.21 -8.79
C PRO A 267 13.86 11.99 -7.75
#